data_baad8d15c2352bb5ee8a927826efc3a0
#
_entry.id   baad8d15c2352bb5ee8a927826efc3a0
#
_cell.length_a   1.000
_cell.length_b   1.000
_cell.length_c   1.000
_cell.angle_alpha   90.00
_cell.angle_beta   90.00
_cell.angle_gamma   90.00
#
_symmetry.space_group_name_H-M   'P 1'
#
loop_
_entity.id
_entity.type
_entity.pdbx_description
1 polymer ?
#
loop_
_entity_poly.entity_id
_entity_poly.type
_entity_poly.pdbx_seq_one_letter_code
_entity_poly.pdbx_strand_id
1 'polypeptide(L)'
;MLVYIFAYEGSYGGLHGMYDEDVVEVRDMEEANNYGYEMAAGVVESYDCFDEDIEQELEWRIYKIKEGISAEEARAALGSYDEEGFVAEYCEKEVLS
;
A
#
# COMPACT_ATOMS: atom_id res chain seq x y z
N MET A 1 10.85 -2.04 -11.73
CA MET A 1 9.58 -2.76 -11.53
C MET A 1 8.55 -1.79 -10.97
N LEU A 2 7.39 -1.73 -11.58
CA LEU A 2 6.30 -0.87 -11.14
C LEU A 2 5.38 -1.66 -10.21
N VAL A 3 5.12 -1.14 -9.02
CA VAL A 3 4.31 -1.81 -8.00
C VAL A 3 3.23 -0.91 -7.44
N TYR A 4 2.13 -1.51 -6.99
CA TYR A 4 1.09 -0.89 -6.20
C TYR A 4 1.28 -1.31 -4.75
N ILE A 5 1.33 -0.35 -3.85
CA ILE A 5 1.49 -0.59 -2.42
C ILE A 5 0.25 -0.08 -1.69
N PHE A 6 -0.34 -0.96 -0.91
CA PHE A 6 -1.45 -0.64 -0.02
C PHE A 6 -0.99 -0.85 1.42
N ALA A 7 -0.94 0.23 2.19
CA ALA A 7 -0.43 0.24 3.56
C ALA A 7 -1.52 0.61 4.55
N TYR A 8 -1.54 -0.06 5.69
CA TYR A 8 -2.55 0.18 6.71
C TYR A 8 -2.02 -0.15 8.10
N GLU A 9 -2.75 0.31 9.11
CA GLU A 9 -2.43 -0.03 10.49
C GLU A 9 -3.25 -1.28 10.87
N GLY A 10 -2.58 -2.35 11.27
CA GLY A 10 -3.17 -3.67 11.46
C GLY A 10 -3.61 -4.01 12.89
N SER A 11 -3.21 -3.23 13.89
CA SER A 11 -3.47 -3.55 15.30
C SER A 11 -4.95 -3.71 15.66
N TYR A 12 -5.80 -3.02 14.96
CA TYR A 12 -7.25 -3.03 15.20
C TYR A 12 -8.02 -3.64 14.04
N GLY A 13 -7.37 -4.46 13.22
CA GLY A 13 -8.02 -5.08 12.07
C GLY A 13 -8.56 -4.10 11.05
N GLY A 14 -7.95 -2.91 10.95
CA GLY A 14 -8.40 -1.87 10.05
C GLY A 14 -9.66 -1.15 10.49
N LEU A 15 -10.02 -1.24 11.77
CA LEU A 15 -11.25 -0.65 12.33
C LEU A 15 -11.37 0.85 12.12
N HIS A 16 -10.27 1.55 11.90
CA HIS A 16 -10.27 2.99 11.67
C HIS A 16 -10.36 3.36 10.20
N GLY A 17 -10.32 2.37 9.30
CA GLY A 17 -10.43 2.60 7.86
C GLY A 17 -9.30 3.44 7.26
N MET A 18 -8.21 3.64 7.99
CA MET A 18 -7.10 4.45 7.49
C MET A 18 -6.09 3.62 6.75
N TYR A 19 -5.85 4.05 5.56
CA TYR A 19 -4.87 3.43 4.69
C TYR A 19 -4.19 4.51 3.85
N ASP A 20 -3.08 4.13 3.25
CA ASP A 20 -2.44 4.90 2.20
C ASP A 20 -2.15 3.96 1.03
N GLU A 21 -2.19 4.49 -0.16
CA GLU A 21 -1.90 3.71 -1.37
C GLU A 21 -1.08 4.53 -2.35
N ASP A 22 -0.19 3.88 -3.07
CA ASP A 22 0.59 4.54 -4.10
C ASP A 22 1.07 3.53 -5.16
N VAL A 23 1.42 4.06 -6.31
CA VAL A 23 2.07 3.32 -7.39
C VAL A 23 3.47 3.89 -7.55
N VAL A 24 4.48 3.04 -7.36
CA VAL A 24 5.88 3.47 -7.36
C VAL A 24 6.74 2.58 -8.25
N GLU A 25 7.76 3.19 -8.84
CA GLU A 25 8.81 2.45 -9.54
C GLU A 25 9.90 2.10 -8.54
N VAL A 26 10.22 0.82 -8.42
CA VAL A 26 11.24 0.31 -7.50
C VAL A 26 12.24 -0.58 -8.22
N ARG A 27 13.44 -0.66 -7.67
CA ARG A 27 14.52 -1.50 -8.23
C ARG A 27 14.32 -2.97 -7.89
N ASP A 28 13.83 -3.23 -6.68
CA ASP A 28 13.68 -4.56 -6.12
C ASP A 28 12.64 -4.57 -4.99
N MET A 29 12.42 -5.74 -4.42
CA MET A 29 11.44 -5.90 -3.32
C MET A 29 11.90 -5.25 -2.03
N GLU A 30 13.18 -5.13 -1.78
CA GLU A 30 13.69 -4.41 -0.61
C GLU A 30 13.26 -2.94 -0.64
N GLU A 31 13.44 -2.28 -1.78
CA GLU A 31 12.99 -0.90 -1.95
C GLU A 31 11.47 -0.78 -1.82
N ALA A 32 10.72 -1.72 -2.41
CA ALA A 32 9.27 -1.74 -2.29
C ALA A 32 8.81 -1.88 -0.83
N ASN A 33 9.45 -2.75 -0.06
CA ASN A 33 9.14 -2.93 1.36
C ASN A 33 9.49 -1.69 2.19
N ASN A 34 10.57 -1.00 1.85
CA ASN A 34 10.92 0.26 2.52
C ASN A 34 9.84 1.32 2.29
N TYR A 35 9.32 1.44 1.08
CA TYR A 35 8.18 2.31 0.79
C TYR A 35 6.94 1.90 1.58
N GLY A 36 6.63 0.61 1.63
CA GLY A 36 5.50 0.09 2.38
C GLY A 36 5.57 0.43 3.87
N TYR A 37 6.75 0.25 4.45
CA TYR A 37 6.99 0.60 5.85
C TYR A 37 6.77 2.09 6.11
N GLU A 38 7.35 2.95 5.28
CA GLU A 38 7.20 4.40 5.43
C GLU A 38 5.75 4.85 5.28
N MET A 39 5.02 4.27 4.32
CA MET A 39 3.61 4.56 4.13
C MET A 39 2.77 4.13 5.33
N ALA A 40 2.99 2.93 5.84
CA ALA A 40 2.28 2.41 7.01
C ALA A 40 2.58 3.26 8.26
N ALA A 41 3.84 3.64 8.48
CA ALA A 41 4.23 4.53 9.57
C ALA A 41 3.55 5.90 9.44
N GLY A 42 3.42 6.43 8.23
CA GLY A 42 2.71 7.68 7.97
C GLY A 42 1.22 7.59 8.30
N VAL A 43 0.59 6.46 8.02
CA VAL A 43 -0.81 6.22 8.39
C VAL A 43 -0.98 6.28 9.91
N VAL A 44 -0.10 5.61 10.64
CA VAL A 44 -0.12 5.60 12.12
C VAL A 44 0.10 7.00 12.68
N GLU A 45 1.08 7.74 12.17
CA GLU A 45 1.39 9.10 12.61
C GLU A 45 0.22 10.07 12.38
N SER A 46 -0.51 9.90 11.28
CA SER A 46 -1.65 10.75 10.93
C SER A 46 -2.80 10.63 11.94
N TYR A 47 -2.83 9.56 12.71
CA TYR A 47 -3.94 9.30 13.62
C TYR A 47 -3.79 9.88 15.02
N ASP A 48 -2.64 10.35 15.39
CA ASP A 48 -2.38 10.80 16.76
C ASP A 48 -2.71 9.70 17.81
N CYS A 49 -2.74 8.45 17.36
CA CYS A 49 -3.05 7.27 18.17
C CYS A 49 -1.78 6.56 18.64
N PHE A 50 -0.71 7.30 18.82
CA PHE A 50 0.52 6.76 19.36
C PHE A 50 0.33 6.53 20.85
N ASP A 51 -0.28 5.42 21.20
CA ASP A 51 -0.28 4.93 22.55
C ASP A 51 0.92 3.99 22.69
N GLU A 52 1.88 4.36 23.50
CA GLU A 52 3.08 3.56 23.73
C GLU A 52 2.78 2.18 24.32
N ASP A 53 1.60 1.99 24.88
CA ASP A 53 1.15 0.75 25.48
C ASP A 53 0.49 -0.21 24.45
N ILE A 54 0.26 0.25 23.23
CA ILE A 54 -0.32 -0.58 22.18
C ILE A 54 0.75 -0.89 21.14
N GLU A 55 1.03 -2.17 20.98
CA GLU A 55 1.90 -2.66 19.90
C GLU A 55 1.22 -2.36 18.58
N GLN A 56 1.76 -1.42 17.82
CA GLN A 56 1.21 -1.04 16.53
C GLN A 56 1.73 -1.96 15.45
N GLU A 57 0.82 -2.61 14.76
CA GLU A 57 1.15 -3.47 13.62
C GLU A 57 1.12 -2.65 12.33
N LEU A 58 2.29 -2.41 11.76
CA LEU A 58 2.42 -1.79 10.47
C LEU A 58 2.33 -2.86 9.41
N GLU A 59 1.31 -2.78 8.56
CA GLU A 59 1.09 -3.76 7.51
C GLU A 59 1.00 -3.08 6.15
N TRP A 60 1.49 -3.76 5.13
CA TRP A 60 1.36 -3.33 3.75
C TRP A 60 1.33 -4.54 2.83
N ARG A 61 0.68 -4.36 1.68
CA ARG A 61 0.65 -5.36 0.60
C ARG A 61 1.23 -4.75 -0.65
N ILE A 62 2.01 -5.53 -1.38
CA ILE A 62 2.68 -5.09 -2.60
C ILE A 62 2.23 -5.97 -3.76
N TYR A 63 1.78 -5.34 -4.82
CA TYR A 63 1.32 -6.01 -6.03
C TYR A 63 2.09 -5.48 -7.23
N LYS A 64 2.42 -6.35 -8.16
CA LYS A 64 3.04 -5.94 -9.42
C LYS A 64 1.99 -5.38 -10.36
N ILE A 65 2.27 -4.24 -10.97
CA ILE A 65 1.41 -3.66 -12.01
C ILE A 65 1.56 -4.49 -13.28
N LYS A 66 0.45 -4.72 -13.99
CA LYS A 66 0.42 -5.45 -15.25
C LYS A 66 1.32 -4.78 -16.29
N GLU A 67 1.96 -5.58 -17.13
CA GLU A 67 2.75 -5.06 -18.25
C GLU A 67 1.86 -4.23 -19.19
N GLY A 68 2.44 -3.17 -19.74
CA GLY A 68 1.72 -2.27 -20.63
C GLY A 68 0.96 -1.14 -19.95
N ILE A 69 0.85 -1.16 -18.64
CA ILE A 69 0.23 -0.08 -17.87
C ILE A 69 1.33 0.85 -17.38
N SER A 70 1.23 2.15 -17.71
CA SER A 70 2.20 3.14 -17.26
C SER A 70 1.94 3.57 -15.81
N ALA A 71 2.98 4.09 -15.16
CA ALA A 71 2.86 4.66 -13.81
C ALA A 71 1.81 5.78 -13.78
N GLU A 72 1.79 6.63 -14.79
CA GLU A 72 0.85 7.74 -14.89
C GLU A 72 -0.60 7.25 -14.98
N GLU A 73 -0.85 6.26 -15.82
CA GLU A 73 -2.18 5.64 -15.96
C GLU A 73 -2.65 5.00 -14.65
N ALA A 74 -1.78 4.23 -14.02
CA ALA A 74 -2.10 3.56 -12.76
C ALA A 74 -2.35 4.57 -11.63
N ARG A 75 -1.53 5.62 -11.52
CA ARG A 75 -1.72 6.67 -10.52
C ARG A 75 -3.02 7.44 -10.72
N ALA A 76 -3.41 7.68 -11.96
CA ALA A 76 -4.65 8.38 -12.27
C ALA A 76 -5.88 7.58 -11.82
N ALA A 77 -5.77 6.26 -11.71
CA ALA A 77 -6.85 5.39 -11.26
C ALA A 77 -6.94 5.25 -9.73
N LEU A 78 -5.91 5.67 -9.00
CA LEU A 78 -5.93 5.64 -7.53
C LEU A 78 -7.09 6.50 -7.00
N GLY A 79 -7.82 5.96 -6.02
CA GLY A 79 -8.98 6.63 -5.46
C GLY A 79 -10.29 6.35 -6.18
N SER A 80 -10.24 5.79 -7.40
CA SER A 80 -11.44 5.40 -8.16
C SER A 80 -11.89 3.97 -7.87
N TYR A 81 -11.03 3.18 -7.23
CA TYR A 81 -11.26 1.78 -6.89
C TYR A 81 -10.90 1.54 -5.42
N ASP A 82 -11.50 0.53 -4.80
CA ASP A 82 -10.97 -0.05 -3.59
C ASP A 82 -9.73 -0.91 -3.92
N GLU A 83 -9.08 -1.46 -2.91
CA GLU A 83 -7.90 -2.30 -3.13
C GLU A 83 -8.18 -3.46 -4.08
N GLU A 84 -9.26 -4.20 -3.84
CA GLU A 84 -9.61 -5.37 -4.67
C GLU A 84 -9.88 -4.98 -6.12
N GLY A 85 -10.62 -3.90 -6.32
CA GLY A 85 -10.94 -3.40 -7.66
C GLY A 85 -9.71 -2.93 -8.41
N PHE A 86 -8.83 -2.20 -7.74
CA PHE A 86 -7.58 -1.74 -8.34
C PHE A 86 -6.69 -2.92 -8.73
N VAL A 87 -6.53 -3.89 -7.84
CA VAL A 87 -5.73 -5.09 -8.11
C VAL A 87 -6.30 -5.87 -9.30
N ALA A 88 -7.62 -6.03 -9.37
CA ALA A 88 -8.26 -6.75 -10.47
C ALA A 88 -8.01 -6.09 -11.84
N GLU A 89 -8.01 -4.75 -11.89
CA GLU A 89 -7.90 -4.01 -13.14
C GLU A 89 -6.45 -3.72 -13.54
N TYR A 90 -5.56 -3.44 -12.59
CA TYR A 90 -4.23 -2.90 -12.85
C TYR A 90 -3.07 -3.79 -12.41
N CYS A 91 -3.31 -4.80 -11.59
CA CYS A 91 -2.26 -5.61 -11.02
C CYS A 91 -2.30 -7.06 -11.47
N GLU A 92 -1.15 -7.74 -11.38
CA GLU A 92 -1.10 -9.20 -11.46
C GLU A 92 -1.75 -9.77 -10.19
N LYS A 93 -2.30 -10.98 -10.29
CA LYS A 93 -3.13 -11.56 -9.22
C LYS A 93 -2.40 -11.96 -7.96
N GLU A 94 -1.07 -12.03 -7.98
CA GLU A 94 -0.29 -12.48 -6.84
C GLU A 94 0.24 -11.31 -6.02
N VAL A 95 0.05 -11.37 -4.71
CA VAL A 95 0.71 -10.46 -3.77
C VAL A 95 2.19 -10.79 -3.75
N LEU A 96 3.04 -9.80 -3.96
CA LEU A 96 4.50 -9.97 -3.92
C LEU A 96 5.05 -9.96 -2.49
N SER A 97 4.30 -9.33 -1.60
CA SER A 97 4.68 -9.26 -0.20
C SER A 97 3.47 -9.01 0.69
#